data_690261b531fe20f6e02e63d221968590
#
_entry.id   690261b531fe20f6e02e63d221968590
#
_cell.length_a   1.000
_cell.length_b   1.000
_cell.length_c   1.000
_cell.angle_alpha   90.00
_cell.angle_beta   90.00
_cell.angle_gamma   90.00
#
_symmetry.space_group_name_H-M   'P 1'
#
loop_
_entity.id
_entity.type
_entity.pdbx_description
1 polymer ?
#
loop_
_entity_poly.entity_id
_entity_poly.type
_entity_poly.pdbx_seq_one_letter_code
_entity_poly.pdbx_strand_id
1 'polypeptide(L)'
;MFGSKYYDTIGVMERLINTWRYKLVEDHHHPGNGRYGVLIALSEDISAVLPYLNSVLADTYYDQENRVLIGTSNGRRYAFRPNEIQVGAIADTSKASSIASEAVELVNHVWQERESVVPNSKERKLPTIYAIFRLLPRATCEKSCGCSSCLAFAADLRNGRVRLEQCPLLSKPEYADSKKQLTEMLSID
;
A
#
# COMPACT_ATOMS: atom_id res chain seq x y z
N MET A 1 -23.38 50.21 -19.90
CA MET A 1 -23.19 49.52 -18.59
C MET A 1 -23.66 48.09 -18.77
N PHE A 2 -22.73 47.15 -19.03
CA PHE A 2 -23.04 45.72 -19.07
C PHE A 2 -22.50 45.10 -17.78
N GLY A 3 -23.41 44.80 -16.87
CA GLY A 3 -23.07 44.05 -15.65
C GLY A 3 -22.76 42.59 -15.99
N SER A 4 -21.51 42.18 -15.84
CA SER A 4 -21.09 40.78 -15.85
C SER A 4 -21.71 40.11 -14.63
N LYS A 5 -22.70 39.24 -14.83
CA LYS A 5 -23.17 38.32 -13.79
C LYS A 5 -22.19 37.16 -13.75
N TYR A 6 -21.35 37.13 -12.74
CA TYR A 6 -20.63 35.94 -12.34
C TYR A 6 -21.68 34.97 -11.75
N TYR A 7 -21.83 33.82 -12.38
CA TYR A 7 -22.56 32.70 -11.81
C TYR A 7 -21.48 31.83 -11.09
N ASP A 8 -21.44 31.94 -9.79
CA ASP A 8 -20.71 30.98 -8.96
C ASP A 8 -21.42 29.63 -9.10
N THR A 9 -20.91 28.78 -9.98
CA THR A 9 -21.25 27.36 -9.97
C THR A 9 -20.53 26.74 -8.78
N ILE A 10 -21.22 26.66 -7.63
CA ILE A 10 -20.81 25.78 -6.55
C ILE A 10 -20.96 24.37 -7.11
N GLY A 11 -19.89 23.84 -7.70
CA GLY A 11 -19.84 22.46 -8.12
C GLY A 11 -20.06 21.61 -6.87
N VAL A 12 -21.14 20.85 -6.83
CA VAL A 12 -21.31 19.78 -5.85
C VAL A 12 -20.14 18.84 -6.10
N MET A 13 -19.15 18.83 -5.19
CA MET A 13 -17.99 17.94 -5.31
C MET A 13 -18.51 16.51 -5.22
N GLU A 14 -18.49 15.81 -6.34
CA GLU A 14 -18.97 14.44 -6.46
C GLU A 14 -18.06 13.53 -5.65
N ARG A 15 -18.60 12.93 -4.59
CA ARG A 15 -17.88 11.94 -3.80
C ARG A 15 -18.05 10.57 -4.46
N LEU A 16 -16.95 9.84 -4.61
CA LEU A 16 -16.99 8.45 -5.09
C LEU A 16 -17.49 7.52 -3.98
N ILE A 17 -17.03 7.72 -2.74
CA ILE A 17 -17.45 6.93 -1.58
C ILE A 17 -18.36 7.78 -0.70
N ASN A 18 -19.62 7.35 -0.54
CA ASN A 18 -20.61 8.00 0.31
C ASN A 18 -20.88 7.24 1.60
N THR A 19 -20.83 5.90 1.54
CA THR A 19 -21.17 5.04 2.67
C THR A 19 -20.10 3.99 2.89
N TRP A 20 -19.64 3.85 4.12
CA TRP A 20 -18.62 2.89 4.49
C TRP A 20 -18.75 2.46 5.94
N ARG A 21 -18.13 1.34 6.27
CA ARG A 21 -17.98 0.81 7.64
C ARG A 21 -16.60 0.20 7.80
N TYR A 22 -16.08 0.17 9.02
CA TYR A 22 -14.76 -0.41 9.27
C TYR A 22 -14.79 -1.44 10.39
N LYS A 23 -13.76 -2.27 10.42
CA LYS A 23 -13.44 -3.16 11.53
C LYS A 23 -11.94 -3.26 11.70
N LEU A 24 -11.52 -3.58 12.92
CA LEU A 24 -10.15 -3.98 13.21
C LEU A 24 -9.97 -5.43 12.77
N VAL A 25 -8.83 -5.73 12.14
CA VAL A 25 -8.40 -7.07 11.78
C VAL A 25 -7.04 -7.33 12.40
N GLU A 26 -6.87 -8.47 13.04
CA GLU A 26 -5.58 -8.85 13.60
C GLU A 26 -4.57 -9.09 12.47
N ASP A 27 -3.29 -8.75 12.72
CA ASP A 27 -2.22 -9.04 11.77
C ASP A 27 -1.97 -10.54 11.72
N HIS A 28 -2.53 -11.22 10.73
CA HIS A 28 -2.40 -12.67 10.55
C HIS A 28 -0.95 -13.16 10.37
N HIS A 29 -0.02 -12.26 10.01
CA HIS A 29 1.40 -12.62 9.88
C HIS A 29 2.13 -12.65 11.22
N HIS A 30 1.57 -11.98 12.22
CA HIS A 30 2.12 -11.92 13.58
C HIS A 30 0.99 -11.98 14.62
N PRO A 31 0.26 -13.10 14.71
CA PRO A 31 -0.84 -13.23 15.66
C PRO A 31 -0.32 -13.06 17.09
N GLY A 32 -1.07 -12.32 17.90
CA GLY A 32 -0.73 -12.08 19.31
C GLY A 32 0.28 -10.97 19.57
N ASN A 33 0.79 -10.25 18.56
CA ASN A 33 1.72 -9.13 18.77
C ASN A 33 1.03 -7.78 19.06
N GLY A 34 -0.31 -7.77 19.18
CA GLY A 34 -1.11 -6.57 19.46
C GLY A 34 -1.18 -5.57 18.30
N ARG A 35 -0.79 -5.97 17.09
CA ARG A 35 -0.92 -5.12 15.89
C ARG A 35 -2.20 -5.45 15.14
N TYR A 36 -2.95 -4.40 14.82
CA TYR A 36 -4.20 -4.49 14.08
C TYR A 36 -4.11 -3.69 12.79
N GLY A 37 -4.76 -4.16 11.74
CA GLY A 37 -5.08 -3.38 10.56
C GLY A 37 -6.50 -2.83 10.64
N VAL A 38 -6.81 -1.85 9.79
CA VAL A 38 -8.17 -1.34 9.61
C VAL A 38 -8.69 -1.83 8.26
N LEU A 39 -9.75 -2.60 8.28
CA LEU A 39 -10.47 -3.05 7.08
C LEU A 39 -11.73 -2.21 6.91
N ILE A 40 -11.84 -1.52 5.77
CA ILE A 40 -12.94 -0.61 5.46
C ILE A 40 -13.72 -1.23 4.31
N ALA A 41 -14.99 -1.55 4.54
CA ALA A 41 -15.91 -2.02 3.52
C ALA A 41 -16.67 -0.83 2.94
N LEU A 42 -16.72 -0.75 1.61
CA LEU A 42 -17.32 0.35 0.84
C LEU A 42 -18.61 -0.14 0.18
N SER A 43 -19.59 0.76 0.05
CA SER A 43 -20.82 0.49 -0.71
C SER A 43 -20.58 0.60 -2.21
N GLU A 44 -19.64 1.46 -2.62
CA GLU A 44 -19.34 1.78 -4.00
C GLU A 44 -18.09 1.04 -4.50
N ASP A 45 -18.05 0.74 -5.81
CA ASP A 45 -16.86 0.21 -6.48
C ASP A 45 -15.89 1.35 -6.81
N ILE A 46 -14.70 1.29 -6.26
CA ILE A 46 -13.64 2.29 -6.44
C ILE A 46 -12.64 1.92 -7.53
N SER A 47 -12.92 0.93 -8.37
CA SER A 47 -11.97 0.48 -9.42
C SER A 47 -11.56 1.60 -10.36
N ALA A 48 -12.47 2.54 -10.66
CA ALA A 48 -12.22 3.63 -11.59
C ALA A 48 -11.16 4.64 -11.07
N VAL A 49 -10.97 4.76 -9.76
CA VAL A 49 -9.99 5.68 -9.18
C VAL A 49 -8.60 5.06 -9.03
N LEU A 50 -8.45 3.73 -9.15
CA LEU A 50 -7.18 3.05 -8.93
C LEU A 50 -6.03 3.56 -9.82
N PRO A 51 -6.20 3.83 -11.14
CA PRO A 51 -5.15 4.41 -11.95
C PRO A 51 -4.71 5.81 -11.50
N TYR A 52 -5.62 6.61 -10.96
CA TYR A 52 -5.31 7.94 -10.42
C TYR A 52 -4.56 7.84 -9.09
N LEU A 53 -5.00 6.95 -8.19
CA LEU A 53 -4.26 6.64 -6.97
C LEU A 53 -2.87 6.11 -7.27
N ASN A 54 -2.70 5.30 -8.33
CA ASN A 54 -1.39 4.80 -8.78
C ASN A 54 -0.45 5.91 -9.27
N SER A 55 -0.97 7.06 -9.65
CA SER A 55 -0.18 8.24 -10.03
C SER A 55 0.27 9.07 -8.84
N VAL A 56 -0.54 9.14 -7.78
CA VAL A 56 -0.31 10.10 -6.68
C VAL A 56 0.27 9.46 -5.42
N LEU A 57 0.15 8.13 -5.27
CA LEU A 57 0.70 7.41 -4.13
C LEU A 57 2.17 7.06 -4.37
N ALA A 58 2.92 6.98 -3.27
CA ALA A 58 4.28 6.43 -3.28
C ALA A 58 4.26 4.90 -3.18
N ASP A 59 5.35 4.28 -3.65
CA ASP A 59 5.62 2.84 -3.49
C ASP A 59 4.46 1.95 -3.98
N THR A 60 3.90 2.28 -5.16
CA THR A 60 2.72 1.60 -5.67
C THR A 60 3.04 0.25 -6.31
N TYR A 61 2.12 -0.68 -6.12
CA TYR A 61 2.01 -1.94 -6.85
C TYR A 61 0.58 -2.06 -7.36
N TYR A 62 0.43 -2.10 -8.67
CA TYR A 62 -0.88 -2.12 -9.33
C TYR A 62 -1.06 -3.41 -10.13
N ASP A 63 -2.09 -4.15 -9.80
CA ASP A 63 -2.57 -5.33 -10.52
C ASP A 63 -3.92 -4.97 -11.13
N GLN A 64 -3.90 -4.62 -12.41
CA GLN A 64 -5.09 -4.17 -13.13
C GLN A 64 -6.10 -5.30 -13.33
N GLU A 65 -5.62 -6.52 -13.60
CA GLU A 65 -6.46 -7.70 -13.81
C GLU A 65 -7.30 -8.01 -12.57
N ASN A 66 -6.67 -7.99 -11.39
CA ASN A 66 -7.33 -8.25 -10.12
C ASN A 66 -7.91 -6.98 -9.46
N ARG A 67 -7.73 -5.81 -10.09
CA ARG A 67 -8.17 -4.51 -9.57
C ARG A 67 -7.69 -4.26 -8.15
N VAL A 68 -6.39 -4.47 -7.92
CA VAL A 68 -5.75 -4.26 -6.63
C VAL A 68 -4.64 -3.24 -6.78
N LEU A 69 -4.69 -2.19 -5.97
CA LEU A 69 -3.61 -1.23 -5.83
C LEU A 69 -3.10 -1.25 -4.39
N ILE A 70 -1.79 -1.39 -4.22
CA ILE A 70 -1.12 -1.19 -2.95
C ILE A 70 -0.24 0.04 -3.09
N GLY A 71 -0.25 0.92 -2.10
CA GLY A 71 0.58 2.13 -2.12
C GLY A 71 0.78 2.70 -0.73
N THR A 72 1.62 3.73 -0.63
CA THR A 72 1.96 4.40 0.61
C THR A 72 1.55 5.87 0.55
N SER A 73 0.93 6.35 1.61
CA SER A 73 0.63 7.77 1.84
C SER A 73 0.82 8.10 3.30
N ASN A 74 1.46 9.24 3.59
CA ASN A 74 1.71 9.72 4.96
C ASN A 74 2.31 8.65 5.88
N GLY A 75 3.23 7.83 5.35
CA GLY A 75 3.91 6.76 6.09
C GLY A 75 3.04 5.53 6.40
N ARG A 76 1.81 5.48 5.90
CA ARG A 76 0.92 4.33 6.02
C ARG A 76 0.80 3.59 4.70
N ARG A 77 0.73 2.26 4.78
CA ARG A 77 0.50 1.38 3.63
C ARG A 77 -0.97 1.06 3.51
N TYR A 78 -1.47 1.20 2.31
CA TYR A 78 -2.87 0.93 1.93
C TYR A 78 -2.93 -0.18 0.89
N ALA A 79 -4.00 -0.96 0.93
CA ALA A 79 -4.40 -1.82 -0.17
C ALA A 79 -5.84 -1.46 -0.56
N PHE A 80 -6.03 -1.05 -1.80
CA PHE A 80 -7.31 -0.67 -2.38
C PHE A 80 -7.80 -1.80 -3.28
N ARG A 81 -9.07 -2.17 -3.12
CA ARG A 81 -9.80 -3.14 -3.92
C ARG A 81 -11.15 -2.55 -4.32
N PRO A 82 -11.92 -3.17 -5.22
CA PRO A 82 -13.18 -2.58 -5.70
C PRO A 82 -14.11 -2.06 -4.61
N ASN A 83 -14.31 -2.83 -3.55
CA ASN A 83 -15.24 -2.47 -2.47
C ASN A 83 -14.59 -2.49 -1.09
N GLU A 84 -13.26 -2.37 -1.04
CA GLU A 84 -12.53 -2.51 0.22
C GLU A 84 -11.25 -1.66 0.22
N ILE A 85 -10.97 -1.03 1.36
CA ILE A 85 -9.66 -0.45 1.63
C ILE A 85 -9.12 -1.14 2.90
N GLN A 86 -7.89 -1.62 2.83
CA GLN A 86 -7.17 -2.12 3.99
C GLN A 86 -6.01 -1.18 4.32
N VAL A 87 -5.94 -0.74 5.56
CA VAL A 87 -4.81 0.03 6.08
C VAL A 87 -3.91 -0.89 6.89
N GLY A 88 -2.60 -0.80 6.67
CA GLY A 88 -1.61 -1.61 7.36
C GLY A 88 -1.61 -1.42 8.87
N ALA A 89 -0.74 -2.15 9.55
CA ALA A 89 -0.71 -2.25 11.01
C ALA A 89 -0.71 -0.88 11.71
N ILE A 90 -1.66 -0.68 12.61
CA ILE A 90 -1.77 0.47 13.50
C ILE A 90 -1.33 0.08 14.91
N ALA A 91 -0.62 1.00 15.57
CA ALA A 91 -0.16 0.78 16.94
C ALA A 91 -1.22 1.14 17.98
N ASP A 92 -2.11 2.08 17.64
CA ASP A 92 -3.15 2.61 18.52
C ASP A 92 -4.53 2.36 17.91
N THR A 93 -5.25 1.40 18.44
CA THR A 93 -6.58 1.01 17.96
C THR A 93 -7.64 2.08 18.19
N SER A 94 -7.43 3.01 19.13
CA SER A 94 -8.36 4.13 19.37
C SER A 94 -8.44 5.08 18.16
N LYS A 95 -7.41 5.09 17.30
CA LYS A 95 -7.34 5.89 16.08
C LYS A 95 -7.97 5.21 14.85
N ALA A 96 -8.51 4.02 14.99
CA ALA A 96 -9.05 3.27 13.85
C ALA A 96 -10.12 4.04 13.07
N SER A 97 -11.01 4.74 13.76
CA SER A 97 -12.06 5.56 13.13
C SER A 97 -11.49 6.71 12.31
N SER A 98 -10.53 7.47 12.85
CA SER A 98 -9.90 8.58 12.11
C SER A 98 -9.09 8.06 10.92
N ILE A 99 -8.37 6.96 11.08
CA ILE A 99 -7.60 6.32 10.01
C ILE A 99 -8.53 5.83 8.89
N ALA A 100 -9.69 5.26 9.23
CA ALA A 100 -10.67 4.85 8.25
C ALA A 100 -11.25 6.06 7.48
N SER A 101 -11.58 7.13 8.18
CA SER A 101 -12.03 8.39 7.55
C SER A 101 -10.96 8.97 6.63
N GLU A 102 -9.71 9.06 7.08
CA GLU A 102 -8.57 9.55 6.28
C GLU A 102 -8.39 8.74 4.99
N ALA A 103 -8.54 7.41 5.05
CA ALA A 103 -8.43 6.54 3.89
C ALA A 103 -9.55 6.78 2.86
N VAL A 104 -10.77 6.98 3.33
CA VAL A 104 -11.93 7.30 2.47
C VAL A 104 -11.77 8.68 1.86
N GLU A 105 -11.35 9.69 2.64
CA GLU A 105 -11.13 11.04 2.13
C GLU A 105 -9.98 11.09 1.11
N LEU A 106 -8.93 10.30 1.28
CA LEU A 106 -7.86 10.17 0.28
C LEU A 106 -8.43 9.74 -1.08
N VAL A 107 -9.29 8.71 -1.10
CA VAL A 107 -9.92 8.23 -2.34
C VAL A 107 -10.84 9.29 -2.93
N ASN A 108 -11.70 9.90 -2.11
CA ASN A 108 -12.62 10.93 -2.58
C ASN A 108 -11.89 12.17 -3.11
N HIS A 109 -10.81 12.59 -2.45
CA HIS A 109 -9.99 13.71 -2.91
C HIS A 109 -9.37 13.42 -4.28
N VAL A 110 -8.73 12.26 -4.46
CA VAL A 110 -8.13 11.88 -5.74
C VAL A 110 -9.20 11.77 -6.84
N TRP A 111 -10.39 11.30 -6.51
CA TRP A 111 -11.50 11.26 -7.46
C TRP A 111 -11.96 12.65 -7.90
N GLN A 112 -12.04 13.59 -6.96
CA GLN A 112 -12.40 14.98 -7.25
C GLN A 112 -11.36 15.67 -8.15
N GLU A 113 -10.09 15.41 -7.91
CA GLU A 113 -8.97 15.97 -8.66
C GLU A 113 -8.63 15.19 -9.95
N ARG A 114 -9.43 14.16 -10.33
CA ARG A 114 -9.11 13.25 -11.44
C ARG A 114 -8.91 13.94 -12.79
N GLU A 115 -9.52 15.08 -13.01
CA GLU A 115 -9.36 15.85 -14.27
C GLU A 115 -7.97 16.51 -14.36
N SER A 116 -7.32 16.75 -13.23
CA SER A 116 -5.98 17.34 -13.14
C SER A 116 -4.86 16.28 -13.02
N VAL A 117 -5.21 15.01 -12.77
CA VAL A 117 -4.27 13.91 -12.59
C VAL A 117 -4.24 13.02 -13.83
N VAL A 118 -3.06 12.83 -14.42
CA VAL A 118 -2.88 11.85 -15.50
C VAL A 118 -2.91 10.43 -14.90
N PRO A 119 -3.89 9.57 -15.30
CA PRO A 119 -3.99 8.23 -14.73
C PRO A 119 -2.81 7.36 -15.15
N ASN A 120 -2.26 6.61 -14.21
CA ASN A 120 -1.18 5.66 -14.44
C ASN A 120 -1.73 4.22 -14.39
N SER A 121 -1.87 3.61 -15.56
CA SER A 121 -2.31 2.20 -15.69
C SER A 121 -1.14 1.21 -15.79
N LYS A 122 0.11 1.66 -15.58
CA LYS A 122 1.28 0.77 -15.63
C LYS A 122 1.16 -0.28 -14.52
N GLU A 123 1.07 -1.52 -14.93
CA GLU A 123 1.07 -2.64 -13.99
C GLU A 123 2.44 -2.81 -13.32
N ARG A 124 2.40 -3.05 -12.03
CA ARG A 124 3.52 -3.51 -11.25
C ARG A 124 3.02 -4.53 -10.24
N LYS A 125 3.37 -5.79 -10.46
CA LYS A 125 2.98 -6.87 -9.54
C LYS A 125 4.03 -7.02 -8.45
N LEU A 126 3.58 -7.17 -7.20
CA LEU A 126 4.46 -7.55 -6.09
C LEU A 126 5.13 -8.89 -6.40
N PRO A 127 6.45 -9.01 -6.24
CA PRO A 127 7.11 -10.29 -6.36
C PRO A 127 6.52 -11.28 -5.34
N THR A 128 6.45 -12.56 -5.71
CA THR A 128 5.98 -13.57 -4.76
C THR A 128 6.97 -13.70 -3.61
N ILE A 129 6.48 -14.04 -2.42
CA ILE A 129 7.35 -14.29 -1.24
C ILE A 129 8.42 -15.32 -1.60
N TYR A 130 8.05 -16.34 -2.39
CA TYR A 130 8.97 -17.38 -2.81
C TYR A 130 10.05 -16.88 -3.79
N ALA A 131 9.71 -15.95 -4.69
CA ALA A 131 10.69 -15.31 -5.58
C ALA A 131 11.75 -14.54 -4.77
N ILE A 132 11.33 -13.78 -3.76
CA ILE A 132 12.23 -13.09 -2.83
C ILE A 132 13.05 -14.12 -2.04
N PHE A 133 12.40 -15.12 -1.44
CA PHE A 133 13.04 -16.14 -0.62
C PHE A 133 14.16 -16.90 -1.36
N ARG A 134 13.97 -17.18 -2.65
CA ARG A 134 15.00 -17.86 -3.47
C ARG A 134 16.29 -17.08 -3.61
N LEU A 135 16.22 -15.76 -3.55
CA LEU A 135 17.38 -14.85 -3.64
C LEU A 135 18.05 -14.58 -2.28
N LEU A 136 17.39 -14.94 -1.16
CA LEU A 136 17.97 -14.74 0.15
C LEU A 136 19.09 -15.77 0.44
N PRO A 137 20.16 -15.36 1.16
CA PRO A 137 21.16 -16.26 1.66
C PRO A 137 20.53 -17.27 2.62
N ARG A 138 20.35 -18.52 2.22
CA ARG A 138 19.75 -19.58 3.05
C ARG A 138 20.77 -20.26 3.95
N ALA A 139 21.86 -19.56 4.24
CA ALA A 139 22.89 -20.03 5.17
C ALA A 139 22.44 -19.86 6.62
N THR A 140 23.08 -20.62 7.52
CA THR A 140 22.88 -20.47 8.96
C THR A 140 23.31 -19.07 9.37
N CYS A 141 22.35 -18.21 9.70
CA CYS A 141 22.61 -16.92 10.33
C CYS A 141 22.06 -16.96 11.76
N GLU A 142 22.65 -16.17 12.64
CA GLU A 142 22.23 -16.08 14.05
C GLU A 142 20.89 -15.34 14.21
N LYS A 143 20.06 -15.28 13.15
CA LYS A 143 18.78 -14.56 13.09
C LYS A 143 18.87 -13.10 13.53
N SER A 144 20.02 -12.48 13.32
CA SER A 144 20.29 -11.07 13.67
C SER A 144 19.41 -10.08 12.90
N CYS A 145 18.68 -10.54 11.86
CA CYS A 145 17.65 -9.77 11.18
C CYS A 145 16.33 -9.64 12.00
N GLY A 146 16.22 -10.33 13.15
CA GLY A 146 15.02 -10.31 13.99
C GLY A 146 13.83 -11.15 13.48
N CYS A 147 13.97 -11.84 12.34
CA CYS A 147 12.92 -12.70 11.79
C CYS A 147 13.12 -14.16 12.19
N SER A 148 12.02 -14.90 12.38
CA SER A 148 12.04 -16.31 12.78
C SER A 148 12.64 -17.23 11.71
N SER A 149 12.58 -16.84 10.44
CA SER A 149 13.13 -17.57 9.29
C SER A 149 13.37 -16.64 8.10
N CYS A 150 14.18 -17.09 7.11
CA CYS A 150 14.35 -16.34 5.86
C CYS A 150 13.04 -16.22 5.05
N LEU A 151 12.09 -17.15 5.21
CA LEU A 151 10.79 -17.04 4.59
C LEU A 151 9.94 -15.93 5.25
N ALA A 152 10.00 -15.82 6.58
CA ALA A 152 9.37 -14.71 7.32
C ALA A 152 10.01 -13.38 6.93
N PHE A 153 11.36 -13.33 6.82
CA PHE A 153 12.05 -12.14 6.33
C PHE A 153 11.61 -11.76 4.92
N ALA A 154 11.46 -12.73 4.00
CA ALA A 154 10.97 -12.48 2.64
C ALA A 154 9.54 -11.91 2.63
N ALA A 155 8.67 -12.43 3.49
CA ALA A 155 7.31 -11.92 3.65
C ALA A 155 7.29 -10.49 4.20
N ASP A 156 8.11 -10.21 5.21
CA ASP A 156 8.22 -8.89 5.82
C ASP A 156 8.86 -7.87 4.86
N LEU A 157 9.86 -8.30 4.10
CA LEU A 157 10.50 -7.49 3.07
C LEU A 157 9.52 -7.10 1.96
N ARG A 158 8.73 -8.08 1.46
CA ARG A 158 7.67 -7.85 0.49
C ARG A 158 6.63 -6.84 0.99
N ASN A 159 6.35 -6.87 2.28
CA ASN A 159 5.37 -5.99 2.91
C ASN A 159 5.96 -4.65 3.40
N GLY A 160 7.25 -4.40 3.14
CA GLY A 160 7.92 -3.16 3.56
C GLY A 160 8.12 -3.03 5.07
N ARG A 161 8.05 -4.13 5.82
CA ARG A 161 8.23 -4.16 7.29
C ARG A 161 9.70 -4.21 7.69
N VAL A 162 10.54 -4.77 6.84
CA VAL A 162 11.99 -4.84 6.99
C VAL A 162 12.66 -4.34 5.72
N ARG A 163 13.95 -3.99 5.84
CA ARG A 163 14.79 -3.55 4.72
C ARG A 163 15.86 -4.60 4.41
N LEU A 164 16.39 -4.58 3.18
CA LEU A 164 17.44 -5.50 2.74
C LEU A 164 18.69 -5.45 3.65
N GLU A 165 19.03 -4.26 4.14
CA GLU A 165 20.19 -4.01 5.01
C GLU A 165 20.09 -4.73 6.37
N GLN A 166 18.88 -5.11 6.78
CA GLN A 166 18.66 -5.85 8.02
C GLN A 166 19.08 -7.33 7.92
N CYS A 167 19.37 -7.83 6.70
CA CYS A 167 19.99 -9.14 6.52
C CYS A 167 21.52 -8.98 6.42
N PRO A 168 22.30 -9.32 7.45
CA PRO A 168 23.75 -9.12 7.47
C PRO A 168 24.47 -9.92 6.39
N LEU A 169 23.92 -11.07 5.98
CA LEU A 169 24.52 -11.90 4.95
C LEU A 169 24.46 -11.24 3.57
N LEU A 170 23.43 -10.44 3.27
CA LEU A 170 23.34 -9.69 2.01
C LEU A 170 24.39 -8.57 1.87
N SER A 171 25.10 -8.26 2.94
CA SER A 171 26.23 -7.32 2.91
C SER A 171 27.55 -7.97 2.51
N LYS A 172 27.60 -9.31 2.44
CA LYS A 172 28.81 -10.02 2.04
C LYS A 172 28.99 -10.04 0.53
N PRO A 173 30.25 -9.95 0.02
CA PRO A 173 30.52 -9.92 -1.41
C PRO A 173 29.94 -11.10 -2.20
N GLU A 174 29.89 -12.29 -1.60
CA GLU A 174 29.35 -13.51 -2.21
C GLU A 174 27.85 -13.44 -2.52
N TYR A 175 27.13 -12.50 -1.91
CA TYR A 175 25.69 -12.28 -2.14
C TYR A 175 25.39 -10.95 -2.86
N ALA A 176 26.41 -10.29 -3.45
CA ALA A 176 26.26 -9.03 -4.14
C ALA A 176 25.22 -9.09 -5.28
N ASP A 177 25.27 -10.16 -6.08
CA ASP A 177 24.31 -10.38 -7.18
C ASP A 177 22.88 -10.61 -6.66
N SER A 178 22.73 -11.39 -5.61
CA SER A 178 21.43 -11.61 -4.96
C SER A 178 20.86 -10.32 -4.40
N LYS A 179 21.70 -9.50 -3.77
CA LYS A 179 21.29 -8.16 -3.27
C LYS A 179 20.86 -7.26 -4.40
N LYS A 180 21.61 -7.23 -5.49
CA LYS A 180 21.27 -6.44 -6.68
C LYS A 180 19.92 -6.85 -7.26
N GLN A 181 19.71 -8.16 -7.50
CA GLN A 181 18.45 -8.69 -8.01
C GLN A 181 17.27 -8.39 -7.07
N LEU A 182 17.46 -8.51 -5.75
CA LEU A 182 16.44 -8.15 -4.77
C LEU A 182 16.15 -6.65 -4.79
N THR A 183 17.17 -5.81 -4.94
CA THR A 183 16.99 -4.37 -5.06
C THR A 183 16.20 -4.03 -6.31
N GLU A 184 16.56 -4.58 -7.47
CA GLU A 184 15.84 -4.37 -8.73
C GLU A 184 14.39 -4.88 -8.68
N MET A 185 14.20 -6.07 -8.07
CA MET A 185 12.87 -6.68 -7.91
C MET A 185 11.95 -5.88 -6.98
N LEU A 186 12.51 -5.25 -5.95
CA LEU A 186 11.78 -4.50 -4.92
C LEU A 186 11.87 -2.98 -5.13
N SER A 187 12.78 -2.51 -6.00
CA SER A 187 12.93 -1.08 -6.30
C SER A 187 11.70 -0.55 -7.00
N ILE A 188 11.37 0.64 -6.59
CA ILE A 188 10.40 1.52 -7.20
C ILE A 188 11.24 2.47 -8.05
N ASP A 189 11.12 2.37 -9.36
CA ASP A 189 11.61 3.39 -10.29
C ASP A 189 10.70 4.62 -10.23
#